data_183e9c187c5ed5d5b5585226bbf01b4f
#
_entry.id   183e9c187c5ed5d5b5585226bbf01b4f
#
_cell.length_a   1.000
_cell.length_b   1.000
_cell.length_c   1.000
_cell.angle_alpha   90.00
_cell.angle_beta   90.00
_cell.angle_gamma   90.00
#
_symmetry.space_group_name_H-M   'P 1'
#
loop_
_entity.id
_entity.type
_entity.pdbx_description
1 polymer ?
#
loop_
_entity_poly.entity_id
_entity_poly.type
_entity_poly.pdbx_seq_one_letter_code
_entity_poly.pdbx_strand_id
1 'polypeptide(L)'
;MMNKKDFSIVCIGAGNVATHLAQALQQKGFHLSQIYSRTQESAQALAQTLGCAWTTCLKQVDEHADLYIVSVKDAVLETVISQLAHCNPDALYLHTAGSMPMEVWKGKFKNYGVAYPMQTFSKQREANFEEVPFFLEANSPQNLSLLQEIAGGLSPKVYNASSEQRKYLHIAAVFACNFSNHMYAICQHLLQAQ
;
A
#
# COMPACT_ATOMS: atom_id res chain seq x y z
N MET A 1 7.60 19.50 -10.66
CA MET A 1 8.10 18.41 -9.78
C MET A 1 7.65 18.69 -8.37
N MET A 2 7.01 17.71 -7.73
CA MET A 2 6.58 17.77 -6.35
C MET A 2 7.79 17.86 -5.40
N ASN A 3 7.74 18.78 -4.41
CA ASN A 3 8.75 18.77 -3.35
C ASN A 3 8.46 17.61 -2.38
N LYS A 4 9.19 16.53 -2.50
CA LYS A 4 8.97 15.30 -1.73
C LYS A 4 9.08 15.48 -0.22
N LYS A 5 9.85 16.46 0.25
CA LYS A 5 10.06 16.75 1.68
C LYS A 5 8.86 17.44 2.31
N ASP A 6 8.18 18.28 1.52
CA ASP A 6 6.99 19.01 1.98
C ASP A 6 5.71 18.21 1.76
N PHE A 7 5.77 17.11 0.98
CA PHE A 7 4.67 16.22 0.69
C PHE A 7 4.58 15.12 1.75
N SER A 8 3.61 15.26 2.65
CA SER A 8 3.45 14.39 3.81
C SER A 8 2.59 13.16 3.51
N ILE A 9 3.06 12.00 3.98
CA ILE A 9 2.42 10.71 3.74
C ILE A 9 2.08 10.03 5.06
N VAL A 10 0.84 9.61 5.20
CA VAL A 10 0.39 8.70 6.26
C VAL A 10 0.20 7.31 5.68
N CYS A 11 0.78 6.29 6.34
CA CYS A 11 0.56 4.89 6.00
C CYS A 11 -0.41 4.25 7.00
N ILE A 12 -1.53 3.76 6.51
CA ILE A 12 -2.56 3.04 7.26
C ILE A 12 -2.34 1.54 7.05
N GLY A 13 -1.67 0.92 8.01
CA GLY A 13 -1.22 -0.47 8.00
C GLY A 13 0.28 -0.59 8.26
N ALA A 14 0.70 -1.70 8.89
CA ALA A 14 2.09 -2.08 9.12
C ALA A 14 2.32 -3.57 8.78
N GLY A 15 1.59 -4.07 7.77
CA GLY A 15 1.77 -5.40 7.19
C GLY A 15 2.97 -5.46 6.22
N ASN A 16 3.14 -6.58 5.54
CA ASN A 16 4.27 -6.78 4.63
C ASN A 16 4.35 -5.69 3.54
N VAL A 17 3.26 -5.44 2.83
CA VAL A 17 3.21 -4.41 1.76
C VAL A 17 3.49 -3.02 2.34
N ALA A 18 2.78 -2.64 3.42
CA ALA A 18 2.91 -1.32 4.06
C ALA A 18 4.35 -1.06 4.50
N THR A 19 4.99 -2.05 5.14
CA THR A 19 6.37 -1.93 5.65
C THR A 19 7.34 -1.62 4.51
N HIS A 20 7.35 -2.45 3.47
CA HIS A 20 8.28 -2.27 2.36
C HIS A 20 8.01 -1.01 1.56
N LEU A 21 6.72 -0.69 1.31
CA LEU A 21 6.34 0.51 0.56
C LEU A 21 6.73 1.79 1.31
N ALA A 22 6.46 1.87 2.62
CA ALA A 22 6.83 3.02 3.44
C ALA A 22 8.35 3.24 3.48
N GLN A 23 9.14 2.16 3.66
CA GLN A 23 10.60 2.22 3.62
C GLN A 23 11.11 2.69 2.25
N ALA A 24 10.58 2.16 1.16
CA ALA A 24 10.97 2.56 -0.19
C ALA A 24 10.64 4.03 -0.48
N LEU A 25 9.47 4.51 -0.05
CA LEU A 25 9.09 5.92 -0.17
C LEU A 25 10.07 6.83 0.60
N GLN A 26 10.41 6.48 1.84
CA GLN A 26 11.37 7.23 2.64
C GLN A 26 12.76 7.26 2.00
N GLN A 27 13.26 6.12 1.50
CA GLN A 27 14.54 6.04 0.79
C GLN A 27 14.58 6.93 -0.45
N LYS A 28 13.44 7.17 -1.11
CA LYS A 28 13.31 8.08 -2.26
C LYS A 28 13.05 9.54 -1.84
N GLY A 29 13.13 9.83 -0.54
CA GLY A 29 13.09 11.18 0.03
C GLY A 29 11.68 11.71 0.35
N PHE A 30 10.65 10.87 0.35
CA PHE A 30 9.32 11.27 0.80
C PHE A 30 9.24 11.38 2.33
N HIS A 31 8.44 12.31 2.82
CA HIS A 31 8.20 12.52 4.25
C HIS A 31 7.04 11.62 4.73
N LEU A 32 7.36 10.59 5.50
CA LEU A 32 6.38 9.77 6.21
C LEU A 32 6.06 10.47 7.54
N SER A 33 4.85 11.01 7.69
CA SER A 33 4.46 11.74 8.91
C SER A 33 3.98 10.80 10.01
N GLN A 34 3.23 9.74 9.64
CA GLN A 34 2.66 8.84 10.64
C GLN A 34 2.38 7.43 10.09
N ILE A 35 2.51 6.44 10.97
CA ILE A 35 2.08 5.06 10.74
C ILE A 35 0.90 4.73 11.65
N TYR A 36 -0.17 4.21 11.05
CA TYR A 36 -1.24 3.56 11.81
C TYR A 36 -1.14 2.06 11.70
N SER A 37 -1.32 1.35 12.80
CA SER A 37 -1.57 -0.10 12.82
C SER A 37 -2.49 -0.47 13.96
N ARG A 38 -3.27 -1.54 13.78
CA ARG A 38 -4.17 -2.08 14.80
C ARG A 38 -3.42 -2.51 16.08
N THR A 39 -2.20 -2.97 15.96
CA THR A 39 -1.34 -3.39 17.08
C THR A 39 -0.24 -2.38 17.32
N GLN A 40 -0.03 -2.04 18.59
CA GLN A 40 1.01 -1.10 19.01
C GLN A 40 2.40 -1.56 18.57
N GLU A 41 2.71 -2.83 18.78
CA GLU A 41 4.00 -3.42 18.40
C GLU A 41 4.34 -3.15 16.92
N SER A 42 3.39 -3.44 16.01
CA SER A 42 3.63 -3.25 14.57
C SER A 42 3.71 -1.78 14.18
N ALA A 43 2.89 -0.90 14.78
CA ALA A 43 2.92 0.53 14.52
C ALA A 43 4.25 1.13 14.97
N GLN A 44 4.64 0.86 16.22
CA GLN A 44 5.83 1.39 16.84
C GLN A 44 7.10 0.90 16.16
N ALA A 45 7.20 -0.40 15.86
CA ALA A 45 8.38 -0.96 15.20
C ALA A 45 8.63 -0.33 13.82
N LEU A 46 7.59 -0.18 13.00
CA LEU A 46 7.74 0.46 11.69
C LEU A 46 8.04 1.95 11.82
N ALA A 47 7.34 2.67 12.70
CA ALA A 47 7.56 4.09 12.91
C ALA A 47 8.95 4.41 13.46
N GLN A 48 9.51 3.57 14.35
CA GLN A 48 10.89 3.71 14.82
C GLN A 48 11.89 3.58 13.69
N THR A 49 11.68 2.61 12.78
CA THR A 49 12.54 2.45 11.59
C THR A 49 12.49 3.67 10.68
N LEU A 50 11.33 4.32 10.56
CA LEU A 50 11.11 5.46 9.69
C LEU A 50 11.34 6.82 10.37
N GLY A 51 11.52 6.86 11.69
CA GLY A 51 11.67 8.10 12.45
C GLY A 51 10.43 9.00 12.43
N CYS A 52 9.23 8.42 12.41
CA CYS A 52 7.97 9.15 12.31
C CYS A 52 7.02 8.85 13.49
N ALA A 53 5.89 9.56 13.55
CA ALA A 53 4.85 9.32 14.55
C ALA A 53 4.11 7.99 14.28
N TRP A 54 3.40 7.48 15.30
CA TRP A 54 2.53 6.32 15.17
C TRP A 54 1.27 6.43 16.03
N THR A 55 0.23 5.70 15.63
CA THR A 55 -1.00 5.55 16.42
C THR A 55 -1.64 4.18 16.19
N THR A 56 -2.45 3.75 17.15
CA THR A 56 -3.34 2.58 17.02
C THR A 56 -4.81 2.97 16.93
N CYS A 57 -5.11 4.27 16.95
CA CYS A 57 -6.46 4.80 16.90
C CYS A 57 -6.68 5.55 15.59
N LEU A 58 -7.63 5.10 14.76
CA LEU A 58 -7.95 5.75 13.47
C LEU A 58 -8.40 7.22 13.64
N LYS A 59 -9.00 7.57 14.78
CA LYS A 59 -9.39 8.95 15.09
C LYS A 59 -8.21 9.89 15.41
N GLN A 60 -7.02 9.33 15.59
CA GLN A 60 -5.77 10.07 15.85
C GLN A 60 -4.83 10.04 14.65
N VAL A 61 -5.32 9.59 13.51
CA VAL A 61 -4.59 9.70 12.26
C VAL A 61 -4.43 11.17 11.91
N ASP A 62 -3.21 11.55 11.53
CA ASP A 62 -2.88 12.92 11.11
C ASP A 62 -3.84 13.39 10.02
N GLU A 63 -4.57 14.47 10.31
CA GLU A 63 -5.62 15.00 9.43
C GLU A 63 -5.10 16.00 8.39
N HIS A 64 -3.78 16.26 8.35
CA HIS A 64 -3.18 17.30 7.49
C HIS A 64 -2.30 16.72 6.39
N ALA A 65 -2.17 15.39 6.28
CA ALA A 65 -1.33 14.78 5.26
C ALA A 65 -1.86 15.00 3.83
N ASP A 66 -0.94 14.97 2.86
CA ASP A 66 -1.24 15.13 1.43
C ASP A 66 -1.63 13.79 0.78
N LEU A 67 -1.17 12.68 1.37
CA LEU A 67 -1.41 11.33 0.85
C LEU A 67 -1.68 10.35 1.99
N TYR A 68 -2.76 9.56 1.85
CA TYR A 68 -3.06 8.44 2.74
C TYR A 68 -2.98 7.13 1.96
N ILE A 69 -2.04 6.26 2.35
CA ILE A 69 -1.85 4.93 1.75
C ILE A 69 -2.47 3.88 2.66
N VAL A 70 -3.58 3.29 2.25
CA VAL A 70 -4.28 2.25 3.01
C VAL A 70 -3.83 0.87 2.53
N SER A 71 -3.04 0.21 3.36
CA SER A 71 -2.44 -1.10 3.09
C SER A 71 -2.81 -2.10 4.19
N VAL A 72 -4.09 -2.44 4.23
CA VAL A 72 -4.70 -3.36 5.19
C VAL A 72 -5.28 -4.58 4.48
N LYS A 73 -5.74 -5.58 5.24
CA LYS A 73 -6.44 -6.74 4.66
C LYS A 73 -7.74 -6.29 4.00
N ASP A 74 -8.09 -6.91 2.87
CA ASP A 74 -9.29 -6.60 2.07
C ASP A 74 -10.57 -6.60 2.91
N ALA A 75 -10.72 -7.58 3.81
CA ALA A 75 -11.90 -7.73 4.67
C ALA A 75 -12.19 -6.53 5.60
N VAL A 76 -11.21 -5.68 5.86
CA VAL A 76 -11.36 -4.50 6.74
C VAL A 76 -11.18 -3.17 6.00
N LEU A 77 -10.88 -3.21 4.71
CA LEU A 77 -10.55 -2.02 3.92
C LEU A 77 -11.66 -0.97 3.96
N GLU A 78 -12.90 -1.34 3.66
CA GLU A 78 -14.03 -0.42 3.64
C GLU A 78 -14.34 0.17 5.02
N THR A 79 -14.19 -0.64 6.08
CA THR A 79 -14.36 -0.18 7.47
C THR A 79 -13.31 0.85 7.84
N VAL A 80 -12.05 0.62 7.46
CA VAL A 80 -10.97 1.58 7.70
C VAL A 80 -11.20 2.87 6.92
N ILE A 81 -11.54 2.77 5.64
CA ILE A 81 -11.85 3.92 4.78
C ILE A 81 -12.92 4.82 5.39
N SER A 82 -14.01 4.25 5.91
CA SER A 82 -15.12 5.01 6.49
C SER A 82 -14.73 5.78 7.76
N GLN A 83 -13.67 5.37 8.45
CA GLN A 83 -13.17 6.02 9.65
C GLN A 83 -12.16 7.15 9.39
N LEU A 84 -11.74 7.35 8.13
CA LEU A 84 -10.80 8.42 7.73
C LEU A 84 -11.50 9.73 7.29
N ALA A 85 -12.81 9.84 7.45
CA ALA A 85 -13.59 10.98 6.98
C ALA A 85 -13.23 12.32 7.65
N HIS A 86 -12.49 12.30 8.79
CA HIS A 86 -11.98 13.47 9.49
C HIS A 86 -10.66 14.00 8.92
N CYS A 87 -9.99 13.19 8.08
CA CYS A 87 -8.70 13.56 7.49
C CYS A 87 -8.87 14.56 6.33
N ASN A 88 -7.76 15.12 5.86
CA ASN A 88 -7.71 16.16 4.82
C ASN A 88 -8.59 15.82 3.59
N PRO A 89 -9.68 16.56 3.32
CA PRO A 89 -10.59 16.26 2.23
C PRO A 89 -9.99 16.48 0.83
N ASP A 90 -8.90 17.23 0.73
CA ASP A 90 -8.20 17.52 -0.52
C ASP A 90 -7.00 16.58 -0.76
N ALA A 91 -6.63 15.76 0.21
CA ALA A 91 -5.58 14.77 0.08
C ALA A 91 -5.93 13.69 -0.97
N LEU A 92 -4.91 13.00 -1.44
CA LEU A 92 -5.06 11.78 -2.25
C LEU A 92 -5.16 10.56 -1.34
N TYR A 93 -6.19 9.74 -1.55
CA TYR A 93 -6.40 8.49 -0.83
C TYR A 93 -6.19 7.31 -1.77
N LEU A 94 -5.38 6.33 -1.36
CA LEU A 94 -5.19 5.13 -2.17
C LEU A 94 -5.10 3.87 -1.33
N HIS A 95 -5.48 2.76 -1.93
CA HIS A 95 -5.21 1.44 -1.38
C HIS A 95 -4.23 0.65 -2.25
N THR A 96 -3.64 -0.38 -1.66
CA THR A 96 -2.65 -1.23 -2.32
C THR A 96 -3.16 -2.62 -2.66
N ALA A 97 -4.47 -2.87 -2.54
CA ALA A 97 -5.07 -4.18 -2.77
C ALA A 97 -5.23 -4.49 -4.26
N GLY A 98 -4.81 -5.68 -4.66
CA GLY A 98 -4.96 -6.15 -6.05
C GLY A 98 -6.39 -6.57 -6.40
N SER A 99 -7.13 -7.13 -5.42
CA SER A 99 -8.48 -7.70 -5.55
C SER A 99 -9.59 -6.69 -5.38
N MET A 100 -9.36 -5.58 -4.64
CA MET A 100 -10.40 -4.61 -4.31
C MET A 100 -10.58 -3.56 -5.40
N PRO A 101 -11.83 -3.21 -5.74
CA PRO A 101 -12.11 -2.19 -6.74
C PRO A 101 -11.80 -0.77 -6.21
N MET A 102 -11.47 0.15 -7.12
CA MET A 102 -11.26 1.56 -6.77
C MET A 102 -12.53 2.22 -6.23
N GLU A 103 -13.70 1.71 -6.60
CA GLU A 103 -15.02 2.22 -6.22
C GLU A 103 -15.28 2.21 -4.71
N VAL A 104 -14.49 1.49 -3.90
CA VAL A 104 -14.60 1.53 -2.42
C VAL A 104 -14.42 2.94 -1.85
N TRP A 105 -13.77 3.83 -2.60
CA TRP A 105 -13.55 5.24 -2.27
C TRP A 105 -14.71 6.16 -2.67
N LYS A 106 -15.51 5.75 -3.67
CA LYS A 106 -16.52 6.59 -4.30
C LYS A 106 -17.53 7.15 -3.29
N GLY A 107 -17.76 8.45 -3.36
CA GLY A 107 -18.68 9.16 -2.45
C GLY A 107 -18.13 9.41 -1.04
N LYS A 108 -16.90 8.95 -0.74
CA LYS A 108 -16.24 9.17 0.56
C LYS A 108 -15.13 10.22 0.47
N PHE A 109 -14.39 10.23 -0.63
CA PHE A 109 -13.27 11.16 -0.84
C PHE A 109 -13.30 11.75 -2.25
N LYS A 110 -12.73 12.95 -2.37
CA LYS A 110 -12.66 13.70 -3.63
C LYS A 110 -11.57 13.15 -4.56
N ASN A 111 -10.39 12.87 -4.01
CA ASN A 111 -9.22 12.40 -4.75
C ASN A 111 -8.85 11.00 -4.26
N TYR A 112 -8.91 10.03 -5.16
CA TYR A 112 -8.61 8.65 -4.79
C TYR A 112 -8.09 7.82 -5.95
N GLY A 113 -7.47 6.70 -5.60
CA GLY A 113 -6.92 5.77 -6.55
C GLY A 113 -6.46 4.46 -5.94
N VAL A 114 -5.71 3.73 -6.72
CA VAL A 114 -5.07 2.48 -6.35
C VAL A 114 -3.63 2.48 -6.83
N ALA A 115 -2.72 2.04 -5.98
CA ALA A 115 -1.34 1.74 -6.37
C ALA A 115 -1.01 0.32 -5.90
N TYR A 116 -1.18 -0.66 -6.79
CA TYR A 116 -0.97 -2.06 -6.47
C TYR A 116 0.45 -2.51 -6.87
N PRO A 117 1.37 -2.70 -5.92
CA PRO A 117 2.66 -3.33 -6.17
C PRO A 117 2.46 -4.86 -6.27
N MET A 118 2.62 -5.43 -7.47
CA MET A 118 2.39 -6.85 -7.69
C MET A 118 3.65 -7.65 -7.35
N GLN A 119 3.77 -8.01 -6.07
CA GLN A 119 4.87 -8.81 -5.53
C GLN A 119 4.40 -9.60 -4.30
N THR A 120 5.04 -10.71 -4.03
CA THR A 120 4.93 -11.42 -2.74
C THR A 120 5.89 -10.78 -1.75
N PHE A 121 5.36 -10.01 -0.81
CA PHE A 121 6.14 -9.35 0.23
C PHE A 121 6.23 -10.20 1.50
N SER A 122 7.43 -10.23 2.10
CA SER A 122 7.68 -10.82 3.41
C SER A 122 8.60 -9.89 4.20
N LYS A 123 8.29 -9.62 5.48
CA LYS A 123 9.16 -8.80 6.34
C LYS A 123 10.57 -9.36 6.55
N GLN A 124 10.74 -10.65 6.28
CA GLN A 124 12.01 -11.37 6.44
C GLN A 124 12.93 -11.23 5.22
N ARG A 125 12.43 -10.68 4.10
CA ARG A 125 13.17 -10.55 2.85
C ARG A 125 13.01 -9.14 2.32
N GLU A 126 14.11 -8.47 2.06
CA GLU A 126 14.12 -7.16 1.42
C GLU A 126 13.46 -7.20 0.03
N ALA A 127 12.67 -6.18 -0.28
CA ALA A 127 12.02 -6.04 -1.57
C ALA A 127 12.78 -5.05 -2.45
N ASN A 128 13.24 -5.50 -3.61
CA ASN A 128 13.81 -4.61 -4.63
C ASN A 128 12.67 -4.00 -5.45
N PHE A 129 12.30 -2.76 -5.15
CA PHE A 129 11.21 -2.07 -5.84
C PHE A 129 11.50 -1.78 -7.31
N GLU A 130 12.74 -1.75 -7.78
CA GLU A 130 13.07 -1.59 -9.20
C GLU A 130 12.56 -2.78 -10.04
N GLU A 131 12.32 -3.92 -9.40
CA GLU A 131 11.76 -5.11 -10.06
C GLU A 131 10.24 -5.26 -9.89
N VAL A 132 9.63 -4.49 -8.97
CA VAL A 132 8.20 -4.61 -8.67
C VAL A 132 7.35 -3.83 -9.67
N PRO A 133 6.47 -4.49 -10.45
CA PRO A 133 5.52 -3.76 -11.27
C PRO A 133 4.42 -3.13 -10.42
N PHE A 134 4.11 -1.87 -10.70
CA PHE A 134 2.98 -1.15 -10.13
C PHE A 134 1.84 -1.05 -11.14
N PHE A 135 0.64 -1.38 -10.68
CA PHE A 135 -0.59 -1.19 -11.44
C PHE A 135 -1.42 -0.08 -10.79
N LEU A 136 -1.65 0.99 -11.57
CA LEU A 136 -2.25 2.23 -11.10
C LEU A 136 -3.65 2.43 -11.68
N GLU A 137 -4.52 2.98 -10.86
CA GLU A 137 -5.85 3.46 -11.23
C GLU A 137 -6.16 4.73 -10.41
N ALA A 138 -6.79 5.73 -11.00
CA ALA A 138 -7.19 6.94 -10.28
C ALA A 138 -8.48 7.52 -10.85
N ASN A 139 -9.20 8.27 -10.02
CA ASN A 139 -10.50 8.85 -10.37
C ASN A 139 -10.39 10.12 -11.24
N SER A 140 -9.18 10.62 -11.50
CA SER A 140 -8.92 11.74 -12.40
C SER A 140 -7.55 11.64 -13.08
N PRO A 141 -7.35 12.27 -14.25
CA PRO A 141 -6.05 12.32 -14.92
C PRO A 141 -4.95 12.97 -14.03
N GLN A 142 -5.30 13.98 -13.25
CA GLN A 142 -4.37 14.67 -12.35
C GLN A 142 -3.88 13.73 -11.24
N ASN A 143 -4.80 13.00 -10.61
CA ASN A 143 -4.47 12.01 -9.59
C ASN A 143 -3.66 10.85 -10.17
N LEU A 144 -3.96 10.41 -11.39
CA LEU A 144 -3.19 9.38 -12.08
C LEU A 144 -1.77 9.85 -12.37
N SER A 145 -1.58 11.10 -12.83
CA SER A 145 -0.26 11.67 -13.06
C SER A 145 0.57 11.75 -11.77
N LEU A 146 -0.05 12.15 -10.66
CA LEU A 146 0.59 12.17 -9.35
C LEU A 146 1.02 10.77 -8.91
N LEU A 147 0.14 9.76 -9.07
CA LEU A 147 0.48 8.37 -8.76
C LEU A 147 1.62 7.84 -9.63
N GLN A 148 1.64 8.19 -10.93
CA GLN A 148 2.71 7.83 -11.85
C GLN A 148 4.06 8.46 -11.44
N GLU A 149 4.06 9.71 -10.97
CA GLU A 149 5.27 10.37 -10.46
C GLU A 149 5.78 9.67 -9.19
N ILE A 150 4.90 9.34 -8.25
CA ILE A 150 5.25 8.65 -7.00
C ILE A 150 5.76 7.24 -7.29
N ALA A 151 5.00 6.42 -8.02
CA ALA A 151 5.35 5.05 -8.34
C ALA A 151 6.57 4.95 -9.25
N GLY A 152 6.72 5.86 -10.21
CA GLY A 152 7.88 5.96 -11.10
C GLY A 152 9.18 6.32 -10.35
N GLY A 153 9.06 6.99 -9.20
CA GLY A 153 10.19 7.20 -8.29
C GLY A 153 10.64 5.92 -7.57
N LEU A 154 9.78 4.91 -7.49
CA LEU A 154 10.07 3.62 -6.85
C LEU A 154 10.47 2.54 -7.85
N SER A 155 9.79 2.48 -8.99
CA SER A 155 9.96 1.43 -10.00
C SER A 155 9.87 1.98 -11.42
N PRO A 156 10.68 1.50 -12.37
CA PRO A 156 10.50 1.81 -13.78
C PRO A 156 9.32 1.06 -14.42
N LYS A 157 8.73 0.09 -13.70
CA LYS A 157 7.66 -0.81 -14.20
C LYS A 157 6.29 -0.29 -13.71
N VAL A 158 5.81 0.80 -14.28
CA VAL A 158 4.53 1.43 -13.91
C VAL A 158 3.54 1.30 -15.05
N TYR A 159 2.36 0.72 -14.76
CA TYR A 159 1.32 0.43 -15.73
C TYR A 159 -0.03 0.95 -15.22
N ASN A 160 -0.88 1.40 -16.14
CA ASN A 160 -2.28 1.67 -15.82
C ASN A 160 -3.09 0.38 -15.96
N ALA A 161 -3.97 0.12 -15.00
CA ALA A 161 -4.86 -1.03 -15.04
C ALA A 161 -6.16 -0.71 -14.32
N SER A 162 -7.30 -1.00 -14.96
CA SER A 162 -8.62 -0.90 -14.32
C SER A 162 -8.74 -1.90 -13.15
N SER A 163 -9.74 -1.67 -12.29
CA SER A 163 -10.05 -2.58 -11.18
C SER A 163 -10.28 -4.02 -11.65
N GLU A 164 -10.93 -4.19 -12.81
CA GLU A 164 -11.15 -5.52 -13.40
C GLU A 164 -9.85 -6.16 -13.88
N GLN A 165 -9.03 -5.43 -14.64
CA GLN A 165 -7.72 -5.91 -15.11
C GLN A 165 -6.82 -6.27 -13.93
N ARG A 166 -6.77 -5.42 -12.91
CA ARG A 166 -5.96 -5.64 -11.70
C ARG A 166 -6.40 -6.89 -10.94
N LYS A 167 -7.71 -7.16 -10.86
CA LYS A 167 -8.26 -8.37 -10.24
C LYS A 167 -7.77 -9.63 -10.95
N TYR A 168 -7.79 -9.67 -12.29
CA TYR A 168 -7.27 -10.81 -13.06
C TYR A 168 -5.75 -10.98 -12.90
N LEU A 169 -5.00 -9.88 -12.92
CA LEU A 169 -3.56 -9.90 -12.66
C LEU A 169 -3.25 -10.46 -11.26
N HIS A 170 -4.00 -10.03 -10.25
CA HIS A 170 -3.85 -10.53 -8.89
C HIS A 170 -4.16 -12.03 -8.79
N ILE A 171 -5.26 -12.50 -9.39
CA ILE A 171 -5.62 -13.92 -9.41
C ILE A 171 -4.52 -14.73 -10.11
N ALA A 172 -4.03 -14.29 -11.27
CA ALA A 172 -2.95 -14.97 -11.98
C ALA A 172 -1.67 -15.05 -11.12
N ALA A 173 -1.31 -13.97 -10.42
CA ALA A 173 -0.17 -13.95 -9.51
C ALA A 173 -0.34 -14.91 -8.31
N VAL A 174 -1.57 -15.02 -7.76
CA VAL A 174 -1.90 -15.98 -6.70
C VAL A 174 -1.66 -17.42 -7.19
N PHE A 175 -2.12 -17.78 -8.38
CA PHE A 175 -1.87 -19.12 -8.95
C PHE A 175 -0.38 -19.36 -9.21
N ALA A 176 0.30 -18.43 -9.87
CA ALA A 176 1.70 -18.58 -10.23
C ALA A 176 2.65 -18.62 -9.02
N CYS A 177 2.36 -17.89 -7.96
CA CYS A 177 3.25 -17.74 -6.81
C CYS A 177 2.73 -18.46 -5.56
N ASN A 178 1.53 -18.10 -5.07
CA ASN A 178 1.07 -18.57 -3.75
C ASN A 178 0.74 -20.07 -3.79
N PHE A 179 0.01 -20.54 -4.80
CA PHE A 179 -0.30 -21.96 -4.93
C PHE A 179 0.96 -22.79 -5.20
N SER A 180 1.86 -22.33 -6.07
CA SER A 180 3.13 -23.02 -6.32
C SER A 180 3.97 -23.14 -5.06
N ASN A 181 4.12 -22.05 -4.27
CA ASN A 181 4.82 -22.08 -3.00
C ASN A 181 4.14 -23.01 -1.98
N HIS A 182 2.81 -23.06 -1.97
CA HIS A 182 2.07 -23.96 -1.09
C HIS A 182 2.33 -25.43 -1.45
N MET A 183 2.35 -25.77 -2.75
CA MET A 183 2.70 -27.12 -3.19
C MET A 183 4.12 -27.51 -2.76
N TYR A 184 5.11 -26.61 -2.92
CA TYR A 184 6.47 -26.87 -2.43
C TYR A 184 6.51 -27.08 -0.90
N ALA A 185 5.78 -26.30 -0.12
CA ALA A 185 5.70 -26.45 1.33
C ALA A 185 5.09 -27.82 1.73
N ILE A 186 4.04 -28.26 1.05
CA ILE A 186 3.45 -29.60 1.25
C ILE A 186 4.48 -30.70 0.94
N CYS A 187 5.19 -30.61 -0.20
CA CYS A 187 6.21 -31.59 -0.56
C CYS A 187 7.32 -31.66 0.50
N GLN A 188 7.81 -30.52 0.96
CA GLN A 188 8.82 -30.44 2.02
C GLN A 188 8.34 -31.10 3.32
N HIS A 189 7.10 -30.83 3.72
CA HIS A 189 6.52 -31.41 4.92
C HIS A 189 6.39 -32.94 4.83
N LEU A 190 5.96 -33.44 3.68
CA LEU A 190 5.86 -34.90 3.42
C LEU A 190 7.22 -35.58 3.51
N LEU A 191 8.30 -34.95 2.99
CA LEU A 191 9.65 -35.50 3.05
C LEU A 191 10.26 -35.48 4.45
N GLN A 192 9.85 -34.52 5.29
CA GLN A 192 10.32 -34.40 6.69
C GLN A 192 9.58 -35.33 7.65
N ALA A 193 8.43 -35.86 7.25
CA ALA A 193 7.61 -36.74 8.07
C ALA A 193 8.04 -38.24 7.98
N GLN A 194 9.09 -38.53 7.21
CA GLN A 194 9.73 -39.87 7.10
C GLN A 194 11.04 -39.92 7.88
#